data_4f443ef0bbc791c6c89336bc466d5bda
#
_entry.id   4f443ef0bbc791c6c89336bc466d5bda
#
_cell.length_a   1.000
_cell.length_b   1.000
_cell.length_c   1.000
_cell.angle_alpha   90.00
_cell.angle_beta   90.00
_cell.angle_gamma   90.00
#
_symmetry.space_group_name_H-M   'P 1'
#
loop_
_entity.id
_entity.type
_entity.pdbx_description
1 polymer ?
#
loop_
_entity_poly.entity_id
_entity_poly.type
_entity_poly.pdbx_seq_one_letter_code
_entity_poly.pdbx_strand_id
1 'polypeptide(L)'
;MPYALGIDVGGTKILAGVVDLDNGQVVSTAKKKTRVGSGPDDLVQRIADVGREAITQAHAIKKVPVEAAGIGIAGQVERDRGLLIRGPNLGADVTDLPLARRVGDLLGLKVRVANDVEVATIGEHRFGAGRGHDDFVCIFVGTGIGGGIVQGGRVRRGASDSAGEIGHAVVSYDGRLCGCGGRGHLEAYAARSAITKVLVEALKRGRESSLRAALPNPLPEGAEGTLIRSQMIAQAVLDGDPLAVEAVTDGARYLAAGMTAIMNFYNPPRIVLGGGLVDAVELYFKVAARRVQEESLVVTRGKVKIVRAKLGDNAGIIGAALLTAQV
;
A
#
# COMPACT_ATOMS: atom_id res chain seq x y z
N MET A 1 -16.45 -21.76 1.62
CA MET A 1 -16.64 -21.42 0.20
C MET A 1 -15.27 -21.20 -0.41
N PRO A 2 -14.95 -21.85 -1.52
CA PRO A 2 -13.58 -21.76 -2.05
C PRO A 2 -13.30 -20.43 -2.79
N TYR A 3 -14.33 -19.64 -3.17
CA TYR A 3 -14.14 -18.42 -3.96
C TYR A 3 -14.80 -17.22 -3.31
N ALA A 4 -14.09 -16.07 -3.35
CA ALA A 4 -14.61 -14.80 -2.90
C ALA A 4 -14.14 -13.66 -3.81
N LEU A 5 -14.91 -12.58 -3.84
CA LEU A 5 -14.52 -11.33 -4.49
C LEU A 5 -13.60 -10.54 -3.55
N GLY A 6 -12.42 -10.18 -4.02
CA GLY A 6 -11.55 -9.22 -3.38
C GLY A 6 -11.51 -7.93 -4.16
N ILE A 7 -11.60 -6.79 -3.49
CA ILE A 7 -11.56 -5.46 -4.10
C ILE A 7 -10.52 -4.63 -3.36
N ASP A 8 -9.60 -4.03 -4.11
CA ASP A 8 -8.58 -3.10 -3.63
C ASP A 8 -8.88 -1.69 -4.16
N VAL A 9 -9.11 -0.75 -3.25
CA VAL A 9 -9.54 0.62 -3.56
C VAL A 9 -8.47 1.60 -3.14
N GLY A 10 -7.63 1.98 -4.09
CA GLY A 10 -6.63 3.03 -3.91
C GLY A 10 -7.09 4.39 -4.45
N GLY A 11 -6.33 5.44 -4.15
CA GLY A 11 -6.62 6.80 -4.63
C GLY A 11 -6.55 6.98 -6.16
N THR A 12 -5.98 6.03 -6.91
CA THR A 12 -5.81 6.14 -8.37
C THR A 12 -6.59 5.09 -9.14
N LYS A 13 -6.64 3.87 -8.65
CA LYS A 13 -7.27 2.70 -9.28
C LYS A 13 -8.11 1.93 -8.27
N ILE A 14 -9.17 1.30 -8.76
CA ILE A 14 -9.92 0.22 -8.11
C ILE A 14 -9.60 -1.05 -8.88
N LEU A 15 -9.14 -2.09 -8.19
CA LEU A 15 -8.86 -3.40 -8.73
C LEU A 15 -9.77 -4.43 -8.03
N ALA A 16 -10.49 -5.23 -8.77
CA ALA A 16 -11.27 -6.33 -8.22
C ALA A 16 -10.83 -7.66 -8.84
N GLY A 17 -10.96 -8.74 -8.09
CA GLY A 17 -10.67 -10.07 -8.60
C GLY A 17 -11.42 -11.15 -7.82
N VAL A 18 -11.81 -12.22 -8.50
CA VAL A 18 -12.32 -13.43 -7.87
C VAL A 18 -11.13 -14.32 -7.51
N VAL A 19 -11.03 -14.68 -6.25
CA VAL A 19 -9.88 -15.38 -5.68
C VAL A 19 -10.33 -16.76 -5.16
N ASP A 20 -9.55 -17.78 -5.49
CA ASP A 20 -9.63 -19.10 -4.86
C ASP A 20 -8.96 -19.03 -3.48
N LEU A 21 -9.76 -19.18 -2.42
CA LEU A 21 -9.31 -19.02 -1.03
C LEU A 21 -8.44 -20.18 -0.53
N ASP A 22 -8.41 -21.30 -1.23
CA ASP A 22 -7.60 -22.45 -0.84
C ASP A 22 -6.13 -22.30 -1.24
N ASN A 23 -5.89 -21.69 -2.40
CA ASN A 23 -4.54 -21.56 -2.99
C ASN A 23 -4.10 -20.15 -3.34
N GLY A 24 -4.99 -19.14 -3.22
CA GLY A 24 -4.70 -17.74 -3.52
C GLY A 24 -4.70 -17.40 -5.02
N GLN A 25 -5.13 -18.32 -5.89
CA GLN A 25 -5.18 -18.07 -7.32
C GLN A 25 -6.24 -17.02 -7.65
N VAL A 26 -5.84 -16.01 -8.41
CA VAL A 26 -6.77 -15.02 -8.96
C VAL A 26 -7.36 -15.56 -10.26
N VAL A 27 -8.67 -15.81 -10.28
CA VAL A 27 -9.41 -16.41 -11.41
C VAL A 27 -9.71 -15.37 -12.48
N SER A 28 -10.08 -14.16 -12.06
CA SER A 28 -10.43 -13.05 -12.94
C SER A 28 -10.01 -11.73 -12.32
N THR A 29 -9.83 -10.69 -13.12
CA THR A 29 -9.56 -9.34 -12.62
C THR A 29 -10.26 -8.29 -13.47
N ALA A 30 -10.78 -7.25 -12.82
CA ALA A 30 -11.28 -6.05 -13.46
C ALA A 30 -10.72 -4.81 -12.79
N LYS A 31 -10.52 -3.70 -13.54
CA LYS A 31 -9.97 -2.47 -12.99
C LYS A 31 -10.62 -1.22 -13.58
N LYS A 32 -10.79 -0.20 -12.75
CA LYS A 32 -11.23 1.15 -13.17
C LYS A 32 -10.43 2.23 -12.43
N LYS A 33 -10.44 3.46 -12.97
CA LYS A 33 -9.90 4.63 -12.26
C LYS A 33 -10.80 5.00 -11.09
N THR A 34 -10.24 5.40 -9.97
CA THR A 34 -10.99 5.80 -8.76
C THR A 34 -11.81 7.08 -9.00
N ARG A 35 -11.33 8.05 -9.78
CA ARG A 35 -11.95 9.38 -9.99
C ARG A 35 -12.19 10.12 -8.67
N VAL A 36 -11.12 10.45 -8.00
CA VAL A 36 -11.14 11.22 -6.75
C VAL A 36 -11.93 12.52 -6.93
N GLY A 37 -12.79 12.85 -5.94
CA GLY A 37 -13.63 14.06 -5.96
C GLY A 37 -14.98 13.94 -6.70
N SER A 38 -15.36 12.74 -7.17
CA SER A 38 -16.68 12.49 -7.78
C SER A 38 -17.79 12.20 -6.75
N GLY A 39 -17.47 12.26 -5.46
CA GLY A 39 -18.38 12.00 -4.35
C GLY A 39 -18.51 10.53 -3.94
N PRO A 40 -19.09 10.30 -2.73
CA PRO A 40 -19.20 8.96 -2.16
C PRO A 40 -20.10 8.02 -2.97
N ASP A 41 -21.13 8.55 -3.65
CA ASP A 41 -22.05 7.74 -4.45
C ASP A 41 -21.38 7.17 -5.71
N ASP A 42 -20.61 7.99 -6.43
CA ASP A 42 -19.84 7.54 -7.59
C ASP A 42 -18.78 6.52 -7.18
N LEU A 43 -18.11 6.72 -6.04
CA LEU A 43 -17.13 5.77 -5.52
C LEU A 43 -17.77 4.39 -5.27
N VAL A 44 -18.90 4.35 -4.54
CA VAL A 44 -19.63 3.11 -4.25
C VAL A 44 -20.09 2.42 -5.53
N GLN A 45 -20.65 3.17 -6.48
CA GLN A 45 -21.09 2.62 -7.76
C GLN A 45 -19.94 2.02 -8.56
N ARG A 46 -18.77 2.71 -8.60
CA ARG A 46 -17.57 2.21 -9.28
C ARG A 46 -17.04 0.94 -8.66
N ILE A 47 -17.00 0.86 -7.32
CA ILE A 47 -16.58 -0.35 -6.60
C ILE A 47 -17.48 -1.52 -6.98
N ALA A 48 -18.80 -1.32 -6.95
CA ALA A 48 -19.76 -2.34 -7.32
C ALA A 48 -19.63 -2.75 -8.79
N ASP A 49 -19.45 -1.80 -9.71
CA ASP A 49 -19.30 -2.09 -11.14
C ASP A 49 -18.07 -2.93 -11.44
N VAL A 50 -16.90 -2.58 -10.85
CA VAL A 50 -15.66 -3.36 -11.02
C VAL A 50 -15.83 -4.76 -10.43
N GLY A 51 -16.51 -4.86 -9.28
CA GLY A 51 -16.81 -6.14 -8.65
C GLY A 51 -17.69 -7.04 -9.54
N ARG A 52 -18.78 -6.50 -10.10
CA ARG A 52 -19.65 -7.23 -11.05
C ARG A 52 -18.89 -7.70 -12.28
N GLU A 53 -18.03 -6.84 -12.83
CA GLU A 53 -17.21 -7.18 -14.00
C GLU A 53 -16.28 -8.35 -13.69
N ALA A 54 -15.59 -8.35 -12.54
CA ALA A 54 -14.72 -9.45 -12.13
C ALA A 54 -15.52 -10.76 -11.92
N ILE A 55 -16.70 -10.70 -11.31
CA ILE A 55 -17.58 -11.89 -11.14
C ILE A 55 -18.02 -12.43 -12.50
N THR A 56 -18.46 -11.56 -13.41
CA THR A 56 -18.91 -11.98 -14.76
C THR A 56 -17.78 -12.69 -15.52
N GLN A 57 -16.57 -12.16 -15.46
CA GLN A 57 -15.40 -12.79 -16.07
C GLN A 57 -15.08 -14.15 -15.42
N ALA A 58 -15.13 -14.26 -14.08
CA ALA A 58 -14.90 -15.51 -13.38
C ALA A 58 -15.95 -16.59 -13.76
N HIS A 59 -17.22 -16.19 -13.87
CA HIS A 59 -18.29 -17.09 -14.32
C HIS A 59 -18.07 -17.60 -15.74
N ALA A 60 -17.57 -16.77 -16.65
CA ALA A 60 -17.23 -17.16 -18.00
C ALA A 60 -16.07 -18.17 -18.05
N ILE A 61 -15.13 -18.10 -17.11
CA ILE A 61 -13.95 -18.97 -17.05
C ILE A 61 -14.27 -20.30 -16.36
N LYS A 62 -14.90 -20.26 -15.18
CA LYS A 62 -15.03 -21.45 -14.30
C LYS A 62 -16.44 -21.69 -13.75
N LYS A 63 -17.42 -20.81 -13.97
CA LYS A 63 -18.77 -20.87 -13.34
C LYS A 63 -18.70 -20.99 -11.81
N VAL A 64 -17.79 -20.30 -11.17
CA VAL A 64 -17.58 -20.35 -9.73
C VAL A 64 -18.62 -19.53 -8.97
N PRO A 65 -19.21 -20.05 -7.87
CA PRO A 65 -20.10 -19.27 -7.04
C PRO A 65 -19.30 -18.26 -6.21
N VAL A 66 -19.76 -17.01 -6.17
CA VAL A 66 -19.22 -15.93 -5.33
C VAL A 66 -20.36 -15.44 -4.44
N GLU A 67 -20.25 -15.63 -3.13
CA GLU A 67 -21.32 -15.31 -2.17
C GLU A 67 -20.91 -14.25 -1.16
N ALA A 68 -19.62 -13.86 -1.17
CA ALA A 68 -19.09 -12.83 -0.29
C ALA A 68 -17.99 -12.02 -0.96
N ALA A 69 -17.83 -10.79 -0.50
CA ALA A 69 -16.79 -9.89 -0.94
C ALA A 69 -16.03 -9.26 0.23
N GLY A 70 -14.74 -9.01 0.02
CA GLY A 70 -13.94 -8.18 0.89
C GLY A 70 -13.43 -6.96 0.14
N ILE A 71 -13.30 -5.85 0.85
CA ILE A 71 -12.79 -4.59 0.31
C ILE A 71 -11.61 -4.13 1.17
N GLY A 72 -10.44 -3.95 0.55
CA GLY A 72 -9.33 -3.17 1.09
C GLY A 72 -9.44 -1.74 0.56
N ILE A 73 -9.39 -0.74 1.43
CA ILE A 73 -9.57 0.65 1.02
C ILE A 73 -8.55 1.57 1.69
N ALA A 74 -7.98 2.49 0.90
CA ALA A 74 -7.04 3.50 1.40
C ALA A 74 -7.75 4.50 2.30
N GLY A 75 -7.66 4.32 3.63
CA GLY A 75 -8.29 5.18 4.61
C GLY A 75 -8.46 4.53 5.99
N GLN A 76 -9.07 5.29 6.89
CA GLN A 76 -9.42 4.83 8.22
C GLN A 76 -10.75 4.07 8.19
N VAL A 77 -10.76 2.84 8.65
CA VAL A 77 -11.92 1.94 8.60
C VAL A 77 -12.29 1.47 10.00
N GLU A 78 -13.55 1.58 10.36
CA GLU A 78 -14.14 0.87 11.49
C GLU A 78 -14.67 -0.48 10.99
N ARG A 79 -13.88 -1.50 11.17
CA ARG A 79 -14.02 -2.79 10.50
C ARG A 79 -15.30 -3.52 10.89
N ASP A 80 -15.67 -3.50 12.17
CA ASP A 80 -16.83 -4.23 12.70
C ASP A 80 -18.16 -3.67 12.19
N ARG A 81 -18.20 -2.37 11.88
CA ARG A 81 -19.35 -1.70 11.25
C ARG A 81 -19.27 -1.62 9.74
N GLY A 82 -18.14 -1.98 9.14
CA GLY A 82 -17.91 -1.84 7.70
C GLY A 82 -17.96 -0.40 7.22
N LEU A 83 -17.50 0.53 8.08
CA LEU A 83 -17.58 1.97 7.88
C LEU A 83 -16.22 2.52 7.45
N LEU A 84 -16.16 3.24 6.34
CA LEU A 84 -15.02 4.09 6.00
C LEU A 84 -15.20 5.41 6.73
N ILE A 85 -14.41 5.63 7.80
CA ILE A 85 -14.45 6.85 8.60
C ILE A 85 -13.94 8.04 7.79
N ARG A 86 -12.79 7.86 7.12
CA ARG A 86 -12.15 8.90 6.32
C ARG A 86 -11.23 8.29 5.26
N GLY A 87 -11.37 8.77 4.02
CA GLY A 87 -10.52 8.40 2.89
C GLY A 87 -9.80 9.61 2.28
N PRO A 88 -8.70 10.13 2.89
CA PRO A 88 -8.07 11.37 2.46
C PRO A 88 -7.59 11.34 1.00
N ASN A 89 -7.28 10.16 0.49
CA ASN A 89 -6.86 9.94 -0.91
C ASN A 89 -8.03 9.66 -1.87
N LEU A 90 -9.29 9.69 -1.37
CA LEU A 90 -10.49 9.35 -2.14
C LEU A 90 -11.39 10.57 -2.41
N GLY A 91 -11.14 11.68 -1.71
CA GLY A 91 -11.90 12.92 -1.78
C GLY A 91 -12.22 13.44 -0.37
N ALA A 92 -12.28 14.76 -0.22
CA ALA A 92 -12.51 15.39 1.09
C ALA A 92 -13.91 15.11 1.67
N ASP A 93 -14.85 14.78 0.80
CA ASP A 93 -16.26 14.48 1.08
C ASP A 93 -16.52 12.99 1.39
N VAL A 94 -15.50 12.13 1.29
CA VAL A 94 -15.61 10.70 1.59
C VAL A 94 -15.33 10.47 3.07
N THR A 95 -16.35 10.69 3.89
CA THR A 95 -16.32 10.50 5.35
C THR A 95 -17.57 9.75 5.82
N ASP A 96 -17.45 9.00 6.91
CA ASP A 96 -18.55 8.26 7.54
C ASP A 96 -19.40 7.43 6.58
N LEU A 97 -18.75 6.83 5.58
CA LEU A 97 -19.40 6.07 4.52
C LEU A 97 -19.66 4.62 4.96
N PRO A 98 -20.93 4.15 5.06
CA PRO A 98 -21.26 2.76 5.38
C PRO A 98 -20.99 1.85 4.16
N LEU A 99 -19.70 1.70 3.83
CA LEU A 99 -19.22 1.14 2.58
C LEU A 99 -19.62 -0.33 2.40
N ALA A 100 -19.48 -1.16 3.46
CA ALA A 100 -19.84 -2.57 3.39
C ALA A 100 -21.32 -2.76 3.01
N ARG A 101 -22.22 -2.03 3.68
CA ARG A 101 -23.65 -2.11 3.42
C ARG A 101 -23.96 -1.64 2.00
N ARG A 102 -23.50 -0.43 1.61
CA ARG A 102 -23.86 0.16 0.32
C ARG A 102 -23.37 -0.66 -0.87
N VAL A 103 -22.13 -1.16 -0.81
CA VAL A 103 -21.59 -2.05 -1.86
C VAL A 103 -22.29 -3.42 -1.82
N GLY A 104 -22.58 -3.93 -0.62
CA GLY A 104 -23.30 -5.18 -0.43
C GLY A 104 -24.69 -5.16 -1.07
N ASP A 105 -25.45 -4.09 -0.84
CA ASP A 105 -26.78 -3.89 -1.44
C ASP A 105 -26.71 -3.90 -2.99
N LEU A 106 -25.69 -3.26 -3.57
CA LEU A 106 -25.52 -3.20 -5.02
C LEU A 106 -25.04 -4.53 -5.64
N LEU A 107 -24.26 -5.34 -4.91
CA LEU A 107 -23.73 -6.62 -5.41
C LEU A 107 -24.61 -7.81 -5.05
N GLY A 108 -25.52 -7.68 -4.08
CA GLY A 108 -26.26 -8.81 -3.51
C GLY A 108 -25.34 -9.76 -2.69
N LEU A 109 -24.24 -9.24 -2.12
CA LEU A 109 -23.23 -10.02 -1.42
C LEU A 109 -23.03 -9.55 0.03
N LYS A 110 -22.60 -10.46 0.90
CA LYS A 110 -22.04 -10.04 2.20
C LYS A 110 -20.68 -9.39 1.99
N VAL A 111 -20.50 -8.16 2.46
CA VAL A 111 -19.26 -7.40 2.27
C VAL A 111 -18.58 -7.14 3.61
N ARG A 112 -17.26 -7.30 3.65
CA ARG A 112 -16.38 -6.86 4.73
C ARG A 112 -15.39 -5.82 4.22
N VAL A 113 -15.02 -4.87 5.07
CA VAL A 113 -14.10 -3.78 4.72
C VAL A 113 -12.95 -3.74 5.72
N ALA A 114 -11.74 -3.49 5.23
CA ALA A 114 -10.56 -3.21 6.04
C ALA A 114 -9.66 -2.20 5.34
N ASN A 115 -8.61 -1.73 6.02
CA ASN A 115 -7.60 -0.89 5.40
C ASN A 115 -6.85 -1.65 4.28
N ASP A 116 -6.39 -0.94 3.23
CA ASP A 116 -5.70 -1.52 2.06
C ASP A 116 -4.39 -2.23 2.44
N VAL A 117 -3.61 -1.66 3.36
CA VAL A 117 -2.37 -2.28 3.82
C VAL A 117 -2.63 -3.45 4.77
N GLU A 118 -3.69 -3.39 5.57
CA GLU A 118 -4.13 -4.52 6.39
C GLU A 118 -4.44 -5.74 5.50
N VAL A 119 -5.25 -5.56 4.46
CA VAL A 119 -5.58 -6.68 3.55
C VAL A 119 -4.35 -7.17 2.79
N ALA A 120 -3.48 -6.29 2.32
CA ALA A 120 -2.24 -6.72 1.68
C ALA A 120 -1.36 -7.56 2.64
N THR A 121 -1.32 -7.19 3.92
CA THR A 121 -0.62 -7.97 4.97
C THR A 121 -1.26 -9.34 5.19
N ILE A 122 -2.60 -9.43 5.19
CA ILE A 122 -3.33 -10.72 5.26
C ILE A 122 -2.98 -11.60 4.06
N GLY A 123 -2.94 -11.03 2.87
CA GLY A 123 -2.54 -11.74 1.65
C GLY A 123 -1.11 -12.29 1.74
N GLU A 124 -0.15 -11.45 2.09
CA GLU A 124 1.25 -11.85 2.26
C GLU A 124 1.45 -12.87 3.38
N HIS A 125 0.66 -12.81 4.44
CA HIS A 125 0.66 -13.82 5.50
C HIS A 125 0.20 -15.18 4.99
N ARG A 126 -0.91 -15.23 4.25
CA ARG A 126 -1.51 -16.50 3.83
C ARG A 126 -0.78 -17.16 2.66
N PHE A 127 -0.41 -16.38 1.63
CA PHE A 127 0.11 -16.89 0.36
C PHE A 127 1.44 -16.30 -0.10
N GLY A 128 1.91 -15.24 0.56
CA GLY A 128 3.09 -14.49 0.15
C GLY A 128 4.35 -14.75 0.98
N ALA A 129 5.10 -13.67 1.20
CA ALA A 129 6.39 -13.70 1.89
C ALA A 129 6.27 -13.94 3.41
N GLY A 130 5.08 -13.73 3.99
CA GLY A 130 4.78 -14.01 5.41
C GLY A 130 4.33 -15.44 5.68
N ARG A 131 4.12 -16.28 4.65
CA ARG A 131 3.64 -17.65 4.81
C ARG A 131 4.51 -18.47 5.73
N GLY A 132 3.89 -19.13 6.73
CA GLY A 132 4.59 -19.96 7.71
C GLY A 132 5.30 -19.17 8.82
N HIS A 133 5.01 -17.88 8.96
CA HIS A 133 5.50 -17.02 10.04
C HIS A 133 4.33 -16.40 10.79
N ASP A 134 4.26 -16.67 12.09
CA ASP A 134 3.20 -16.13 12.96
C ASP A 134 3.50 -14.71 13.43
N ASP A 135 4.76 -14.26 13.33
CA ASP A 135 5.21 -12.94 13.73
C ASP A 135 6.06 -12.32 12.61
N PHE A 136 5.61 -11.19 12.09
CA PHE A 136 6.36 -10.38 11.12
C PHE A 136 5.70 -9.01 10.91
N VAL A 137 6.40 -8.12 10.22
CA VAL A 137 5.90 -6.80 9.85
C VAL A 137 5.94 -6.66 8.34
N CYS A 138 4.83 -6.21 7.74
CA CYS A 138 4.79 -5.73 6.37
C CYS A 138 4.97 -4.21 6.34
N ILE A 139 5.69 -3.71 5.33
CA ILE A 139 5.79 -2.29 5.00
C ILE A 139 5.60 -2.17 3.49
N PHE A 140 4.59 -1.41 3.08
CA PHE A 140 4.32 -1.14 1.66
C PHE A 140 4.63 0.32 1.34
N VAL A 141 5.56 0.53 0.41
CA VAL A 141 6.01 1.85 -0.02
C VAL A 141 5.49 2.15 -1.42
N GLY A 142 4.50 3.01 -1.48
CA GLY A 142 3.87 3.50 -2.69
C GLY A 142 3.85 5.03 -2.71
N THR A 143 2.73 5.64 -3.03
CA THR A 143 2.50 7.09 -2.90
C THR A 143 2.72 7.54 -1.47
N GLY A 144 2.25 6.76 -0.49
CA GLY A 144 2.54 6.87 0.94
C GLY A 144 3.31 5.64 1.45
N ILE A 145 3.36 5.49 2.77
CA ILE A 145 3.90 4.33 3.47
C ILE A 145 2.86 3.80 4.44
N GLY A 146 2.45 2.57 4.22
CA GLY A 146 1.60 1.85 5.16
C GLY A 146 2.30 0.62 5.74
N GLY A 147 1.85 0.15 6.89
CA GLY A 147 2.37 -1.03 7.53
C GLY A 147 1.30 -1.94 8.09
N GLY A 148 1.64 -3.19 8.29
CA GLY A 148 0.82 -4.18 8.96
C GLY A 148 1.67 -5.07 9.85
N ILE A 149 1.18 -5.34 11.05
CA ILE A 149 1.88 -6.16 12.04
C ILE A 149 1.11 -7.46 12.19
N VAL A 150 1.78 -8.59 11.97
CA VAL A 150 1.25 -9.92 12.30
C VAL A 150 1.89 -10.39 13.59
N GLN A 151 1.06 -10.82 14.54
CA GLN A 151 1.49 -11.33 15.83
C GLN A 151 0.61 -12.53 16.21
N GLY A 152 1.25 -13.66 16.52
CA GLY A 152 0.55 -14.91 16.83
C GLY A 152 -0.37 -15.36 15.68
N GLY A 153 0.05 -15.19 14.43
CA GLY A 153 -0.70 -15.56 13.23
C GLY A 153 -1.89 -14.67 12.87
N ARG A 154 -2.02 -13.50 13.53
CA ARG A 154 -3.14 -12.56 13.30
C ARG A 154 -2.63 -11.15 13.06
N VAL A 155 -3.27 -10.44 12.14
CA VAL A 155 -2.98 -9.01 11.94
C VAL A 155 -3.46 -8.23 13.16
N ARG A 156 -2.54 -7.45 13.72
CA ARG A 156 -2.82 -6.62 14.89
C ARG A 156 -3.58 -5.36 14.47
N ARG A 157 -4.77 -5.18 15.04
CA ARG A 157 -5.65 -4.04 14.75
C ARG A 157 -5.37 -2.84 15.66
N GLY A 158 -4.96 -3.10 16.92
CA GLY A 158 -4.86 -2.07 17.95
C GLY A 158 -6.22 -1.67 18.53
N ALA A 159 -6.21 -0.65 19.37
CA ALA A 159 -7.42 -0.19 20.08
C ALA A 159 -8.38 0.61 19.16
N SER A 160 -7.86 1.15 18.06
CA SER A 160 -8.60 2.05 17.12
C SER A 160 -8.51 1.58 15.68
N ASP A 161 -8.28 0.29 15.44
CA ASP A 161 -8.08 -0.31 14.10
C ASP A 161 -6.95 0.33 13.27
N SER A 162 -5.98 0.99 13.94
CA SER A 162 -4.89 1.73 13.28
C SER A 162 -3.48 1.27 13.71
N ALA A 163 -3.33 0.03 14.21
CA ALA A 163 -2.00 -0.50 14.46
C ALA A 163 -1.25 -0.71 13.14
N GLY A 164 0.04 -0.36 13.13
CA GLY A 164 0.85 -0.49 11.93
C GLY A 164 0.97 0.78 11.09
N GLU A 165 0.50 1.93 11.57
CA GLU A 165 0.68 3.25 10.93
C GLU A 165 2.17 3.68 10.93
N ILE A 166 3.03 2.82 10.41
CA ILE A 166 4.50 2.95 10.41
C ILE A 166 4.96 4.19 9.66
N GLY A 167 4.25 4.57 8.58
CA GLY A 167 4.54 5.76 7.80
C GLY A 167 4.45 7.05 8.61
N HIS A 168 3.72 7.03 9.73
CA HIS A 168 3.55 8.19 10.62
C HIS A 168 4.47 8.15 11.86
N ALA A 169 5.41 7.20 11.93
CA ALA A 169 6.48 7.24 12.93
C ALA A 169 7.37 8.47 12.70
N VAL A 170 7.67 9.21 13.77
CA VAL A 170 8.56 10.39 13.71
C VAL A 170 10.00 9.92 13.57
N VAL A 171 10.63 10.24 12.45
CA VAL A 171 12.05 9.96 12.16
C VAL A 171 12.93 11.22 12.17
N SER A 172 12.30 12.39 12.26
CA SER A 172 13.00 13.67 12.34
C SER A 172 12.15 14.67 13.13
N TYR A 173 12.61 15.04 14.32
CA TYR A 173 11.92 16.03 15.15
C TYR A 173 11.81 17.37 14.39
N ASP A 174 10.64 18.03 14.44
CA ASP A 174 10.33 19.26 13.71
C ASP A 174 10.64 19.23 12.19
N GLY A 175 10.71 18.03 11.61
CA GLY A 175 11.06 17.83 10.21
C GLY A 175 9.95 18.21 9.22
N ARG A 176 10.01 17.60 8.02
CA ARG A 176 9.10 17.88 6.91
C ARG A 176 7.64 17.69 7.30
N LEU A 177 6.77 18.55 6.78
CA LEU A 177 5.31 18.38 6.93
C LEU A 177 4.85 17.12 6.19
N CYS A 178 4.12 16.26 6.89
CA CYS A 178 3.46 15.09 6.33
C CYS A 178 2.05 15.44 5.82
N GLY A 179 1.54 14.68 4.87
CA GLY A 179 0.16 14.83 4.35
C GLY A 179 -0.94 14.71 5.40
N CYS A 180 -0.68 14.03 6.52
CA CYS A 180 -1.60 13.93 7.65
C CYS A 180 -1.66 15.18 8.55
N GLY A 181 -0.79 16.18 8.30
CA GLY A 181 -0.68 17.39 9.11
C GLY A 181 0.41 17.35 10.20
N GLY A 182 0.95 16.18 10.55
CA GLY A 182 2.06 16.03 11.47
C GLY A 182 3.41 16.34 10.83
N ARG A 183 4.47 16.46 11.66
CA ARG A 183 5.83 16.76 11.19
C ARG A 183 6.79 15.61 11.46
N GLY A 184 7.79 15.47 10.58
CA GLY A 184 8.90 14.54 10.75
C GLY A 184 8.55 13.07 10.54
N HIS A 185 7.38 12.77 10.01
CA HIS A 185 6.91 11.41 9.76
C HIS A 185 7.72 10.73 8.65
N LEU A 186 7.97 9.44 8.80
CA LEU A 186 8.72 8.62 7.84
C LEU A 186 8.23 8.79 6.40
N GLU A 187 6.92 8.82 6.20
CA GLU A 187 6.29 8.99 4.89
C GLU A 187 6.74 10.26 4.17
N ALA A 188 6.93 11.37 4.89
CA ALA A 188 7.37 12.65 4.34
C ALA A 188 8.83 12.64 3.81
N TYR A 189 9.56 11.55 4.00
CA TYR A 189 10.94 11.36 3.56
C TYR A 189 11.12 10.19 2.61
N ALA A 190 10.46 9.07 2.90
CA ALA A 190 10.74 7.78 2.28
C ALA A 190 9.69 7.34 1.25
N ALA A 191 8.47 7.91 1.26
CA ALA A 191 7.45 7.59 0.27
C ALA A 191 7.84 8.05 -1.14
N ARG A 192 7.27 7.43 -2.18
CA ARG A 192 7.45 7.86 -3.57
C ARG A 192 7.08 9.34 -3.75
N SER A 193 5.99 9.79 -3.15
CA SER A 193 5.56 11.19 -3.23
C SER A 193 6.60 12.14 -2.63
N ALA A 194 7.26 11.76 -1.54
CA ALA A 194 8.31 12.55 -0.91
C ALA A 194 9.56 12.63 -1.80
N ILE A 195 10.00 11.50 -2.35
CA ILE A 195 11.12 11.44 -3.30
C ILE A 195 10.80 12.27 -4.55
N THR A 196 9.58 12.16 -5.08
CA THR A 196 9.14 12.94 -6.24
C THR A 196 9.18 14.44 -5.95
N LYS A 197 8.74 14.89 -4.77
CA LYS A 197 8.85 16.30 -4.36
C LYS A 197 10.30 16.79 -4.38
N VAL A 198 11.21 16.01 -3.81
CA VAL A 198 12.65 16.34 -3.80
C VAL A 198 13.19 16.48 -5.23
N LEU A 199 12.88 15.54 -6.10
CA LEU A 199 13.29 15.57 -7.50
C LEU A 199 12.75 16.80 -8.23
N VAL A 200 11.45 17.06 -8.11
CA VAL A 200 10.79 18.21 -8.78
C VAL A 200 11.35 19.53 -8.27
N GLU A 201 11.56 19.69 -6.97
CA GLU A 201 12.17 20.89 -6.40
C GLU A 201 13.61 21.10 -6.87
N ALA A 202 14.39 20.03 -7.01
CA ALA A 202 15.75 20.13 -7.55
C ALA A 202 15.74 20.56 -9.04
N LEU A 203 14.81 20.02 -9.84
CA LEU A 203 14.61 20.42 -11.24
C LEU A 203 14.16 21.89 -11.37
N LYS A 204 13.28 22.37 -10.48
CA LYS A 204 12.87 23.79 -10.44
C LYS A 204 14.04 24.72 -10.14
N ARG A 205 15.02 24.24 -9.37
CA ARG A 205 16.28 24.98 -9.05
C ARG A 205 17.36 24.84 -10.13
N GLY A 206 17.04 24.22 -11.29
CA GLY A 206 17.96 24.08 -12.41
C GLY A 206 18.95 22.94 -12.31
N ARG A 207 18.77 21.97 -11.38
CA ARG A 207 19.61 20.75 -11.40
C ARG A 207 19.28 19.91 -12.61
N GLU A 208 20.31 19.41 -13.26
CA GLU A 208 20.19 18.53 -14.43
C GLU A 208 19.73 17.13 -14.01
N SER A 209 18.85 16.52 -14.83
CA SER A 209 18.39 15.15 -14.69
C SER A 209 17.73 14.67 -15.96
N SER A 210 17.90 13.42 -16.31
CA SER A 210 17.22 12.73 -17.42
C SER A 210 15.69 12.78 -17.30
N LEU A 211 15.17 12.88 -16.08
CA LEU A 211 13.74 13.01 -15.80
C LEU A 211 13.11 14.26 -16.42
N ARG A 212 13.90 15.32 -16.66
CA ARG A 212 13.38 16.61 -17.15
C ARG A 212 12.66 16.47 -18.50
N ALA A 213 13.18 15.62 -19.39
CA ALA A 213 12.62 15.42 -20.73
C ALA A 213 11.22 14.78 -20.73
N ALA A 214 10.89 14.01 -19.67
CA ALA A 214 9.61 13.31 -19.54
C ALA A 214 8.55 14.10 -18.76
N LEU A 215 8.87 15.34 -18.33
CA LEU A 215 8.00 16.16 -17.50
C LEU A 215 7.51 17.41 -18.25
N PRO A 216 6.32 17.93 -17.90
CA PRO A 216 5.81 19.17 -18.51
C PRO A 216 6.72 20.37 -18.26
N ASN A 217 6.66 21.34 -19.17
CA ASN A 217 7.35 22.62 -19.04
C ASN A 217 6.37 23.78 -19.28
N PRO A 218 6.09 24.64 -18.30
CA PRO A 218 6.64 24.61 -16.93
C PRO A 218 6.15 23.43 -16.08
N LEU A 219 6.87 23.12 -14.99
CA LEU A 219 6.43 22.13 -14.00
C LEU A 219 5.20 22.66 -13.27
N PRO A 220 4.10 21.91 -13.17
CA PRO A 220 2.89 22.37 -12.51
C PRO A 220 3.11 22.54 -11.01
N GLU A 221 2.43 23.53 -10.43
CA GLU A 221 2.40 23.75 -8.98
C GLU A 221 1.38 22.81 -8.31
N GLY A 222 1.68 22.42 -7.07
CA GLY A 222 0.78 21.59 -6.24
C GLY A 222 0.72 20.11 -6.62
N ALA A 223 1.34 19.68 -7.72
CA ALA A 223 1.36 18.28 -8.17
C ALA A 223 2.69 17.56 -7.98
N GLU A 224 3.65 18.20 -7.29
CA GLU A 224 5.03 17.74 -7.18
C GLU A 224 5.16 16.28 -6.71
N GLY A 225 4.30 15.85 -5.77
CA GLY A 225 4.35 14.48 -5.24
C GLY A 225 3.82 13.38 -6.18
N THR A 226 3.20 13.74 -7.31
CA THR A 226 2.53 12.79 -8.22
C THR A 226 3.11 12.74 -9.62
N LEU A 227 3.94 13.70 -10.00
CA LEU A 227 4.46 13.88 -11.36
C LEU A 227 5.34 12.72 -11.83
N ILE A 228 6.15 12.16 -10.93
CA ILE A 228 7.13 11.13 -11.29
C ILE A 228 6.66 9.77 -10.74
N ARG A 229 6.47 8.82 -11.65
CA ARG A 229 6.07 7.45 -11.32
C ARG A 229 7.28 6.60 -10.93
N SER A 230 7.05 5.51 -10.19
CA SER A 230 8.13 4.61 -9.78
C SER A 230 8.98 4.09 -10.94
N GLN A 231 8.37 3.78 -12.09
CA GLN A 231 9.08 3.31 -13.28
C GLN A 231 10.00 4.38 -13.88
N MET A 232 9.58 5.66 -13.84
CA MET A 232 10.43 6.76 -14.31
C MET A 232 11.65 6.94 -13.38
N ILE A 233 11.44 6.83 -12.06
CA ILE A 233 12.54 6.86 -11.08
C ILE A 233 13.48 5.67 -11.32
N ALA A 234 12.93 4.47 -11.53
CA ALA A 234 13.71 3.27 -11.79
C ALA A 234 14.58 3.41 -13.04
N GLN A 235 14.00 3.92 -14.13
CA GLN A 235 14.76 4.14 -15.37
C GLN A 235 15.88 5.15 -15.16
N ALA A 236 15.60 6.31 -14.54
CA ALA A 236 16.62 7.31 -14.26
C ALA A 236 17.77 6.76 -13.38
N VAL A 237 17.46 5.93 -12.38
CA VAL A 237 18.47 5.26 -11.55
C VAL A 237 19.31 4.28 -12.38
N LEU A 238 18.67 3.51 -13.29
CA LEU A 238 19.37 2.56 -14.16
C LEU A 238 20.29 3.27 -15.17
N ASP A 239 19.87 4.44 -15.64
CA ASP A 239 20.64 5.30 -16.55
C ASP A 239 21.78 6.05 -15.85
N GLY A 240 21.91 5.86 -14.53
CA GLY A 240 22.95 6.50 -13.72
C GLY A 240 22.72 7.97 -13.43
N ASP A 241 21.48 8.47 -13.50
CA ASP A 241 21.12 9.86 -13.19
C ASP A 241 21.52 10.21 -11.74
N PRO A 242 22.45 11.14 -11.52
CA PRO A 242 22.96 11.42 -10.19
C PRO A 242 21.89 11.95 -9.24
N LEU A 243 20.94 12.77 -9.75
CA LEU A 243 19.87 13.35 -8.95
C LEU A 243 18.88 12.26 -8.51
N ALA A 244 18.52 11.34 -9.41
CA ALA A 244 17.63 10.23 -9.07
C ALA A 244 18.28 9.27 -8.08
N VAL A 245 19.56 8.93 -8.26
CA VAL A 245 20.33 8.06 -7.34
C VAL A 245 20.43 8.70 -5.96
N GLU A 246 20.73 10.00 -5.86
CA GLU A 246 20.80 10.75 -4.60
C GLU A 246 19.45 10.72 -3.87
N ALA A 247 18.37 11.11 -4.54
CA ALA A 247 17.04 11.19 -3.94
C ALA A 247 16.50 9.82 -3.48
N VAL A 248 16.73 8.77 -4.27
CA VAL A 248 16.36 7.40 -3.92
C VAL A 248 17.17 6.88 -2.74
N THR A 249 18.47 7.15 -2.73
CA THR A 249 19.37 6.72 -1.64
C THR A 249 18.98 7.41 -0.32
N ASP A 250 18.66 8.69 -0.37
CA ASP A 250 18.24 9.44 0.82
C ASP A 250 16.90 8.92 1.35
N GLY A 251 15.89 8.74 0.50
CA GLY A 251 14.61 8.14 0.90
C GLY A 251 14.77 6.74 1.50
N ALA A 252 15.66 5.91 0.94
CA ALA A 252 15.95 4.57 1.45
C ALA A 252 16.64 4.58 2.82
N ARG A 253 17.48 5.59 3.11
CA ARG A 253 18.07 5.79 4.45
C ARG A 253 17.00 6.09 5.50
N TYR A 254 16.04 6.97 5.18
CA TYR A 254 14.92 7.22 6.08
C TYR A 254 14.05 5.97 6.29
N LEU A 255 13.80 5.18 5.24
CA LEU A 255 13.11 3.90 5.39
C LEU A 255 13.88 2.98 6.36
N ALA A 256 15.20 2.91 6.22
CA ALA A 256 16.03 2.13 7.13
C ALA A 256 15.92 2.60 8.58
N ALA A 257 15.89 3.90 8.83
CA ALA A 257 15.69 4.44 10.19
C ALA A 257 14.34 3.98 10.79
N GLY A 258 13.25 4.05 10.02
CA GLY A 258 11.94 3.53 10.44
C GLY A 258 11.97 2.02 10.71
N MET A 259 12.61 1.25 9.83
CA MET A 259 12.77 -0.20 10.02
C MET A 259 13.64 -0.54 11.25
N THR A 260 14.68 0.24 11.51
CA THR A 260 15.52 0.09 12.72
C THR A 260 14.70 0.32 13.98
N ALA A 261 13.82 1.32 14.00
CA ALA A 261 12.89 1.53 15.11
C ALA A 261 11.98 0.31 15.32
N ILE A 262 11.41 -0.26 14.25
CA ILE A 262 10.59 -1.49 14.31
C ILE A 262 11.39 -2.66 14.88
N MET A 263 12.64 -2.84 14.43
CA MET A 263 13.52 -3.90 14.96
C MET A 263 13.79 -3.73 16.45
N ASN A 264 13.93 -2.50 16.93
CA ASN A 264 14.22 -2.23 18.33
C ASN A 264 12.97 -2.32 19.23
N PHE A 265 11.80 -1.93 18.73
CA PHE A 265 10.55 -1.95 19.51
C PHE A 265 9.84 -3.29 19.47
N TYR A 266 9.74 -3.89 18.26
CA TYR A 266 8.92 -5.06 18.05
C TYR A 266 9.75 -6.34 17.89
N ASN A 267 11.00 -6.20 17.43
CA ASN A 267 11.94 -7.30 17.21
C ASN A 267 11.35 -8.48 16.43
N PRO A 268 10.73 -8.25 15.25
CA PRO A 268 10.10 -9.31 14.48
C PRO A 268 11.19 -10.21 13.85
N PRO A 269 10.94 -11.50 13.65
CA PRO A 269 11.88 -12.37 12.93
C PRO A 269 11.99 -12.01 11.43
N ARG A 270 11.02 -11.24 10.90
CA ARG A 270 10.95 -10.89 9.48
C ARG A 270 10.30 -9.52 9.28
N ILE A 271 10.83 -8.77 8.31
CA ILE A 271 10.19 -7.59 7.72
C ILE A 271 9.97 -7.86 6.23
N VAL A 272 8.73 -7.75 5.78
CA VAL A 272 8.33 -7.89 4.38
C VAL A 272 8.18 -6.48 3.79
N LEU A 273 8.98 -6.17 2.76
CA LEU A 273 8.92 -4.89 2.04
C LEU A 273 8.24 -5.07 0.69
N GLY A 274 7.22 -4.27 0.41
CA GLY A 274 6.51 -4.28 -0.85
C GLY A 274 6.10 -2.88 -1.30
N GLY A 275 5.28 -2.84 -2.34
CA GLY A 275 4.72 -1.63 -2.92
C GLY A 275 5.53 -1.11 -4.10
N GLY A 276 4.86 -0.32 -4.93
CA GLY A 276 5.34 0.02 -6.26
C GLY A 276 6.69 0.75 -6.35
N LEU A 277 7.17 1.38 -5.27
CA LEU A 277 8.52 1.93 -5.24
C LEU A 277 9.57 0.84 -4.98
N VAL A 278 9.32 -0.03 -4.01
CA VAL A 278 10.20 -1.17 -3.67
C VAL A 278 10.33 -2.12 -4.86
N ASP A 279 9.21 -2.39 -5.54
CA ASP A 279 9.17 -3.33 -6.67
C ASP A 279 9.90 -2.78 -7.91
N ALA A 280 9.76 -1.48 -8.17
CA ALA A 280 10.34 -0.86 -9.36
C ALA A 280 11.82 -0.48 -9.18
N VAL A 281 12.24 -0.03 -7.99
CA VAL A 281 13.56 0.58 -7.76
C VAL A 281 14.44 -0.32 -6.89
N GLU A 282 15.24 -1.17 -7.53
CA GLU A 282 16.14 -2.12 -6.85
C GLU A 282 17.09 -1.45 -5.86
N LEU A 283 17.64 -0.28 -6.22
CA LEU A 283 18.54 0.49 -5.37
C LEU A 283 17.87 0.85 -4.03
N TYR A 284 16.59 1.23 -4.06
CA TYR A 284 15.84 1.62 -2.86
C TYR A 284 15.78 0.46 -1.85
N PHE A 285 15.42 -0.74 -2.31
CA PHE A 285 15.39 -1.94 -1.48
C PHE A 285 16.77 -2.29 -0.94
N LYS A 286 17.80 -2.34 -1.80
CA LYS A 286 19.16 -2.72 -1.40
C LYS A 286 19.75 -1.79 -0.36
N VAL A 287 19.58 -0.47 -0.55
CA VAL A 287 20.08 0.53 0.41
C VAL A 287 19.37 0.40 1.74
N ALA A 288 18.03 0.32 1.75
CA ALA A 288 17.24 0.20 2.97
C ALA A 288 17.61 -1.09 3.74
N ALA A 289 17.63 -2.25 3.06
CA ALA A 289 17.94 -3.53 3.68
C ALA A 289 19.36 -3.59 4.27
N ARG A 290 20.35 -3.04 3.55
CA ARG A 290 21.73 -2.97 4.04
C ARG A 290 21.84 -2.06 5.27
N ARG A 291 21.31 -0.83 5.18
CA ARG A 291 21.42 0.17 6.24
C ARG A 291 20.78 -0.28 7.55
N VAL A 292 19.63 -0.92 7.49
CA VAL A 292 18.98 -1.43 8.68
C VAL A 292 19.83 -2.50 9.38
N GLN A 293 20.57 -3.32 8.64
CA GLN A 293 21.50 -4.29 9.23
C GLN A 293 22.72 -3.61 9.86
N GLU A 294 23.20 -2.51 9.28
CA GLU A 294 24.34 -1.74 9.78
C GLU A 294 23.98 -0.93 11.04
N GLU A 295 22.78 -0.36 11.11
CA GLU A 295 22.34 0.62 12.11
C GLU A 295 21.56 0.02 13.29
N SER A 296 21.07 -1.23 13.16
CA SER A 296 20.34 -1.89 14.23
C SER A 296 21.26 -2.35 15.37
N LEU A 297 20.69 -2.62 16.53
CA LEU A 297 21.42 -3.16 17.68
C LEU A 297 22.12 -4.47 17.30
N VAL A 298 23.34 -4.67 17.81
CA VAL A 298 24.17 -5.85 17.51
C VAL A 298 23.41 -7.17 17.77
N VAL A 299 22.58 -7.20 18.80
CA VAL A 299 21.78 -8.38 19.17
C VAL A 299 20.72 -8.76 18.13
N THR A 300 20.25 -7.80 17.32
CA THR A 300 19.23 -8.00 16.28
C THR A 300 19.79 -8.18 14.88
N ARG A 301 21.07 -7.78 14.67
CA ARG A 301 21.75 -7.90 13.37
C ARG A 301 21.76 -9.34 12.87
N GLY A 302 21.41 -9.53 11.60
CA GLY A 302 21.39 -10.85 10.96
C GLY A 302 20.29 -11.79 11.43
N LYS A 303 19.59 -11.48 12.52
CA LYS A 303 18.49 -12.30 13.03
C LYS A 303 17.16 -11.94 12.37
N VAL A 304 16.95 -10.67 12.06
CA VAL A 304 15.74 -10.19 11.35
C VAL A 304 15.96 -10.30 9.84
N LYS A 305 15.12 -11.08 9.16
CA LYS A 305 15.18 -11.22 7.71
C LYS A 305 14.36 -10.14 7.02
N ILE A 306 14.98 -9.38 6.11
CA ILE A 306 14.29 -8.39 5.28
C ILE A 306 14.11 -9.02 3.91
N VAL A 307 12.85 -9.16 3.50
CA VAL A 307 12.47 -9.83 2.25
C VAL A 307 11.47 -8.98 1.46
N ARG A 308 11.39 -9.21 0.15
CA ARG A 308 10.37 -8.58 -0.69
C ARG A 308 9.02 -9.26 -0.52
N ALA A 309 7.94 -8.49 -0.63
CA ALA A 309 6.59 -9.00 -0.82
C ALA A 309 6.52 -9.87 -2.09
N LYS A 310 5.65 -10.86 -2.11
CA LYS A 310 5.57 -11.84 -3.21
C LYS A 310 4.34 -11.68 -4.08
N LEU A 311 3.26 -11.13 -3.56
CA LEU A 311 1.99 -11.08 -4.26
C LEU A 311 1.84 -9.88 -5.19
N GLY A 312 2.74 -8.89 -5.10
CA GLY A 312 2.74 -7.71 -5.95
C GLY A 312 1.38 -6.98 -5.93
N ASP A 313 0.90 -6.58 -7.10
CA ASP A 313 -0.39 -5.88 -7.27
C ASP A 313 -1.61 -6.70 -6.81
N ASN A 314 -1.47 -8.02 -6.66
CA ASN A 314 -2.56 -8.90 -6.22
C ASN A 314 -2.69 -9.01 -4.69
N ALA A 315 -1.73 -8.51 -3.92
CA ALA A 315 -1.75 -8.61 -2.46
C ALA A 315 -3.06 -8.05 -1.86
N GLY A 316 -3.49 -6.88 -2.35
CA GLY A 316 -4.71 -6.22 -1.92
C GLY A 316 -5.96 -7.05 -2.19
N ILE A 317 -6.17 -7.54 -3.42
CA ILE A 317 -7.37 -8.32 -3.78
C ILE A 317 -7.38 -9.70 -3.12
N ILE A 318 -6.23 -10.36 -3.01
CA ILE A 318 -6.14 -11.67 -2.33
C ILE A 318 -6.46 -11.51 -0.85
N GLY A 319 -5.85 -10.54 -0.18
CA GLY A 319 -6.09 -10.29 1.22
C GLY A 319 -7.51 -9.79 1.51
N ALA A 320 -8.07 -8.95 0.64
CA ALA A 320 -9.46 -8.52 0.74
C ALA A 320 -10.42 -9.72 0.64
N ALA A 321 -10.23 -10.62 -0.34
CA ALA A 321 -11.02 -11.83 -0.45
C ALA A 321 -10.95 -12.71 0.83
N LEU A 322 -9.76 -12.81 1.44
CA LEU A 322 -9.55 -13.57 2.68
C LEU A 322 -10.30 -12.99 3.90
N LEU A 323 -10.72 -11.70 3.89
CA LEU A 323 -11.58 -11.15 4.95
C LEU A 323 -12.88 -11.93 5.11
N THR A 324 -13.38 -12.53 4.04
CA THR A 324 -14.65 -13.27 4.03
C THR A 324 -14.56 -14.60 4.80
N ALA A 325 -13.37 -15.17 4.92
CA ALA A 325 -13.09 -16.42 5.62
C ALA A 325 -12.74 -16.23 7.12
N GLN A 326 -12.53 -15.00 7.57
CA GLN A 326 -12.28 -14.66 8.97
C GLN A 326 -13.65 -14.55 9.70
N VAL A 327 -14.15 -15.66 10.21
CA VAL A 327 -15.34 -15.71 11.08
C VAL A 327 -14.92 -15.67 12.54
#